data_059fd13d2ef1c2e746ba98a747ddd0fd
#
_entry.id   059fd13d2ef1c2e746ba98a747ddd0fd
#
_cell.length_a   1.000
_cell.length_b   1.000
_cell.length_c   1.000
_cell.angle_alpha   90.00
_cell.angle_beta   90.00
_cell.angle_gamma   90.00
#
_symmetry.space_group_name_H-M   'P 1'
#
loop_
_entity.id
_entity.type
_entity.pdbx_description
1 polymer ?
#
loop_
_entity_poly.entity_id
_entity_poly.type
_entity_poly.pdbx_seq_one_letter_code
_entity_poly.pdbx_strand_id
1 'polypeptide(L)'
;LARPENDPATLRLIDIKLSIPSVWADTLGNACSVAPWHSEAGRVVDIQRLSQAISPALLRGVVYGAKGEKPKSYVVKSLQPTADRVALGSGKNVVANLDDALQTMAHVAAWCHLRGCGRHGTDLVEKVQDYAAGTAWRKSALKLAAHGRQVSLRQWREFAEDYREAVGSAQDAGKRT
;
A
#
# COMPACT_ATOMS: atom_id res chain seq x y z
N LEU A 1 -19.58 14.07 29.95
CA LEU A 1 -18.65 13.00 29.52
C LEU A 1 -17.34 13.23 30.26
N ALA A 2 -17.05 12.41 31.27
CA ALA A 2 -15.79 12.45 32.00
C ALA A 2 -14.64 12.19 30.98
N ARG A 3 -13.62 13.05 31.00
CA ARG A 3 -12.37 12.76 30.31
C ARG A 3 -11.80 11.49 30.95
N PRO A 4 -11.40 10.47 30.16
CA PRO A 4 -10.66 9.36 30.72
C PRO A 4 -9.39 9.94 31.34
N GLU A 5 -9.15 9.62 32.60
CA GLU A 5 -7.88 9.89 33.28
C GLU A 5 -6.73 9.39 32.40
N ASN A 6 -5.60 10.08 32.46
CA ASN A 6 -4.35 9.78 31.71
C ASN A 6 -3.75 8.41 32.17
N ASP A 7 -4.50 7.33 31.99
CA ASP A 7 -3.96 5.99 32.16
C ASP A 7 -3.13 5.65 30.90
N PRO A 8 -1.82 5.45 31.01
CA PRO A 8 -0.95 5.05 29.90
C PRO A 8 -1.46 3.80 29.16
N ALA A 9 -2.18 2.90 29.83
CA ALA A 9 -2.77 1.71 29.24
C ALA A 9 -3.89 2.04 28.23
N THR A 10 -4.46 3.23 28.27
CA THR A 10 -5.51 3.69 27.35
C THR A 10 -4.98 4.48 26.16
N LEU A 11 -3.68 4.83 26.16
CA LEU A 11 -3.06 5.57 25.06
C LEU A 11 -2.92 4.66 23.83
N ARG A 12 -3.35 5.18 22.69
CA ARG A 12 -3.22 4.50 21.39
C ARG A 12 -2.42 5.36 20.42
N LEU A 13 -1.45 4.75 19.79
CA LEU A 13 -0.74 5.39 18.69
C LEU A 13 -1.61 5.35 17.44
N ILE A 14 -1.69 6.47 16.76
CA ILE A 14 -2.50 6.66 15.55
C ILE A 14 -1.56 6.92 14.37
N ASP A 15 -1.80 6.22 13.28
CA ASP A 15 -1.17 6.46 11.98
C ASP A 15 -2.07 7.41 11.18
N ILE A 16 -1.54 8.56 10.77
CA ILE A 16 -2.24 9.56 9.95
C ILE A 16 -1.44 9.77 8.68
N LYS A 17 -2.04 9.46 7.52
CA LYS A 17 -1.37 9.58 6.22
C LYS A 17 -2.17 10.43 5.26
N LEU A 18 -1.48 11.38 4.62
CA LEU A 18 -2.03 12.15 3.52
C LEU A 18 -2.41 11.18 2.37
N SER A 19 -3.62 11.35 1.86
CA SER A 19 -4.10 10.61 0.70
C SER A 19 -4.05 11.50 -0.53
N ILE A 20 -3.38 11.02 -1.55
CA ILE A 20 -3.24 11.66 -2.86
C ILE A 20 -4.01 10.86 -3.92
N PRO A 21 -4.32 11.44 -5.08
CA PRO A 21 -4.92 10.72 -6.20
C PRO A 21 -4.14 9.45 -6.55
N SER A 22 -4.86 8.45 -7.06
CA SER A 22 -4.22 7.23 -7.54
C SER A 22 -3.39 7.55 -8.79
N VAL A 23 -2.15 7.05 -8.85
CA VAL A 23 -1.32 7.12 -10.05
C VAL A 23 -1.97 6.45 -11.27
N TRP A 24 -2.86 5.49 -11.04
CA TRP A 24 -3.63 4.84 -12.11
C TRP A 24 -4.72 5.73 -12.69
N ALA A 25 -5.19 6.75 -11.98
CA ALA A 25 -6.21 7.66 -12.48
C ALA A 25 -5.75 8.38 -13.75
N ASP A 26 -4.49 8.82 -13.77
CA ASP A 26 -3.91 9.50 -14.94
C ASP A 26 -3.62 8.52 -16.08
N THR A 27 -3.24 7.27 -15.75
CA THR A 27 -2.87 6.25 -16.74
C THR A 27 -4.07 5.61 -17.41
N LEU A 28 -5.12 5.31 -16.64
CA LEU A 28 -6.31 4.59 -17.12
C LEU A 28 -7.40 5.53 -17.62
N GLY A 29 -7.34 6.81 -17.26
CA GLY A 29 -8.32 7.80 -17.68
C GLY A 29 -9.77 7.32 -17.48
N ASN A 30 -10.59 7.50 -18.50
CA ASN A 30 -12.00 7.10 -18.48
C ASN A 30 -12.25 5.59 -18.50
N ALA A 31 -11.21 4.76 -18.72
CA ALA A 31 -11.33 3.30 -18.63
C ALA A 31 -11.57 2.82 -17.20
N CYS A 32 -11.23 3.64 -16.21
CA CYS A 32 -11.53 3.41 -14.82
C CYS A 32 -12.77 4.23 -14.43
N SER A 33 -13.96 3.74 -14.79
CA SER A 33 -15.22 4.32 -14.32
C SER A 33 -15.34 4.05 -12.81
N VAL A 34 -14.74 4.91 -12.04
CA VAL A 34 -14.73 4.79 -10.58
C VAL A 34 -15.89 5.61 -10.03
N ALA A 35 -16.68 5.01 -9.16
CA ALA A 35 -17.72 5.74 -8.43
C ALA A 35 -17.12 6.99 -7.76
N PRO A 36 -17.79 8.14 -7.82
CA PRO A 36 -17.26 9.35 -7.25
C PRO A 36 -17.15 9.22 -5.72
N TRP A 37 -15.93 9.19 -5.21
CA TRP A 37 -15.68 9.28 -3.79
C TRP A 37 -15.65 10.74 -3.33
N HIS A 38 -16.15 10.99 -2.14
CA HIS A 38 -16.17 12.35 -1.57
C HIS A 38 -14.76 12.89 -1.29
N SER A 39 -13.76 12.02 -1.14
CA SER A 39 -12.36 12.38 -0.94
C SER A 39 -11.44 11.21 -1.26
N GLU A 40 -10.15 11.47 -1.50
CA GLU A 40 -9.15 10.44 -1.71
C GLU A 40 -9.00 9.51 -0.49
N ALA A 41 -9.09 10.05 0.73
CA ALA A 41 -9.08 9.22 1.92
C ALA A 41 -10.34 8.35 2.03
N GLY A 42 -11.51 8.85 1.61
CA GLY A 42 -12.74 8.08 1.50
C GLY A 42 -12.55 6.90 0.56
N ARG A 43 -12.00 7.13 -0.64
CA ARG A 43 -11.69 6.09 -1.62
C ARG A 43 -10.81 4.99 -1.00
N VAL A 44 -9.70 5.35 -0.38
CA VAL A 44 -8.78 4.38 0.23
C VAL A 44 -9.46 3.58 1.34
N VAL A 45 -10.21 4.24 2.22
CA VAL A 45 -10.91 3.60 3.34
C VAL A 45 -11.99 2.64 2.85
N ASP A 46 -12.78 3.05 1.87
CA ASP A 46 -13.88 2.23 1.34
C ASP A 46 -13.34 0.98 0.61
N ILE A 47 -12.32 1.16 -0.23
CA ILE A 47 -11.66 0.01 -0.89
C ILE A 47 -11.06 -0.93 0.16
N GLN A 48 -10.43 -0.40 1.20
CA GLN A 48 -9.85 -1.21 2.26
C GLN A 48 -10.92 -2.00 3.01
N ARG A 49 -12.04 -1.38 3.34
CA ARG A 49 -13.19 -2.05 4.00
C ARG A 49 -13.83 -3.11 3.13
N LEU A 50 -13.92 -2.87 1.84
CA LEU A 50 -14.44 -3.86 0.88
C LEU A 50 -13.54 -5.08 0.75
N SER A 51 -12.23 -4.85 0.74
CA SER A 51 -11.23 -5.90 0.49
C SER A 51 -10.92 -6.74 1.72
N GLN A 52 -11.03 -6.19 2.91
CA GLN A 52 -10.63 -6.84 4.16
C GLN A 52 -11.81 -7.51 4.87
N ALA A 53 -11.56 -8.66 5.52
CA ALA A 53 -12.53 -9.30 6.40
C ALA A 53 -12.72 -8.48 7.68
N ILE A 54 -11.61 -7.96 8.22
CA ILE A 54 -11.57 -7.16 9.44
C ILE A 54 -10.75 -5.91 9.12
N SER A 55 -11.35 -4.76 9.32
CA SER A 55 -10.67 -3.48 9.13
C SER A 55 -9.83 -3.11 10.37
N PRO A 56 -8.72 -2.41 10.20
CA PRO A 56 -7.96 -1.86 11.32
C PRO A 56 -8.84 -0.99 12.22
N ALA A 57 -8.57 -1.00 13.51
CA ALA A 57 -9.25 -0.12 14.45
C ALA A 57 -9.04 1.35 14.06
N LEU A 58 -10.05 2.18 14.26
CA LEU A 58 -10.08 3.60 13.96
C LEU A 58 -9.93 3.95 12.47
N LEU A 59 -10.03 2.98 11.55
CA LEU A 59 -9.92 3.24 10.11
C LEU A 59 -11.01 4.19 9.65
N ARG A 60 -10.60 5.40 9.22
CA ARG A 60 -11.50 6.43 8.67
C ARG A 60 -10.76 7.41 7.77
N GLY A 61 -11.49 8.01 6.83
CA GLY A 61 -11.07 9.17 6.07
C GLY A 61 -11.42 10.46 6.81
N VAL A 62 -10.51 11.42 6.82
CA VAL A 62 -10.70 12.74 7.40
C VAL A 62 -10.26 13.78 6.38
N VAL A 63 -11.06 14.83 6.21
CA VAL A 63 -10.69 16.02 5.45
C VAL A 63 -10.38 17.13 6.44
N TYR A 64 -9.18 17.68 6.38
CA TYR A 64 -8.71 18.71 7.30
C TYR A 64 -7.88 19.76 6.56
N GLY A 65 -8.03 21.01 6.96
CA GLY A 65 -7.22 22.14 6.53
C GLY A 65 -7.27 23.23 7.58
N ALA A 66 -6.15 23.92 7.77
CA ALA A 66 -6.11 25.10 8.61
C ALA A 66 -6.94 26.24 7.96
N LYS A 67 -7.33 27.24 8.75
CA LYS A 67 -8.09 28.39 8.25
C LYS A 67 -7.29 29.11 7.15
N GLY A 68 -7.86 29.17 5.95
CA GLY A 68 -7.23 29.79 4.78
C GLY A 68 -6.41 28.82 3.91
N GLU A 69 -6.29 27.56 4.29
CA GLU A 69 -5.63 26.55 3.49
C GLU A 69 -6.63 25.65 2.73
N LYS A 70 -6.22 25.14 1.57
CA LYS A 70 -7.02 24.14 0.86
C LYS A 70 -7.07 22.85 1.67
N PRO A 71 -8.27 22.34 2.02
CA PRO A 71 -8.39 21.11 2.78
C PRO A 71 -7.70 19.93 2.09
N LYS A 72 -7.01 19.12 2.87
CA LYS A 72 -6.35 17.87 2.44
C LYS A 72 -7.06 16.68 3.07
N SER A 73 -6.91 15.54 2.45
CA SER A 73 -7.59 14.31 2.81
C SER A 73 -6.59 13.32 3.43
N TYR A 74 -6.94 12.73 4.58
CA TYR A 74 -6.06 11.87 5.37
C TYR A 74 -6.76 10.57 5.73
N VAL A 75 -6.04 9.47 5.64
CA VAL A 75 -6.44 8.18 6.24
C VAL A 75 -5.92 8.13 7.67
N VAL A 76 -6.81 7.81 8.60
CA VAL A 76 -6.51 7.66 10.03
C VAL A 76 -6.81 6.23 10.43
N LYS A 77 -5.89 5.58 11.13
CA LYS A 77 -6.07 4.24 11.72
C LYS A 77 -5.16 4.03 12.92
N SER A 78 -5.41 3.00 13.72
CA SER A 78 -4.44 2.58 14.73
C SER A 78 -3.11 2.22 14.10
N LEU A 79 -2.01 2.64 14.72
CA LEU A 79 -0.68 2.24 14.31
C LEU A 79 -0.53 0.73 14.51
N GLN A 80 -0.08 0.04 13.45
CA GLN A 80 0.20 -1.39 13.53
C GLN A 80 1.48 -1.62 14.33
N PRO A 81 1.46 -2.45 15.39
CA PRO A 81 2.65 -2.84 16.14
C PRO A 81 3.70 -3.49 15.23
N THR A 82 4.96 -3.31 15.56
CA THR A 82 6.07 -3.93 14.81
C THR A 82 6.01 -5.46 14.89
N ALA A 83 5.52 -6.00 16.00
CA ALA A 83 5.34 -7.44 16.20
C ALA A 83 4.35 -8.09 15.22
N ASP A 84 3.40 -7.31 14.68
CA ASP A 84 2.41 -7.79 13.71
C ASP A 84 2.92 -7.76 12.26
N ARG A 85 4.20 -7.44 12.05
CA ARG A 85 4.81 -7.41 10.72
C ARG A 85 5.44 -8.75 10.40
N VAL A 86 5.25 -9.22 9.17
CA VAL A 86 5.96 -10.39 8.66
C VAL A 86 7.44 -10.04 8.53
N ALA A 87 8.28 -10.66 9.36
CA ALA A 87 9.72 -10.55 9.24
C ALA A 87 10.20 -11.60 8.21
N LEU A 88 10.69 -11.16 7.07
CA LEU A 88 11.28 -12.06 6.07
C LEU A 88 12.62 -12.66 6.54
N GLY A 89 13.16 -12.14 7.64
CA GLY A 89 14.34 -12.67 8.33
C GLY A 89 15.65 -12.49 7.56
N SER A 90 16.71 -12.89 8.21
CA SER A 90 18.05 -13.09 7.61
C SER A 90 18.53 -14.49 8.02
N GLY A 91 19.19 -15.23 7.14
CA GLY A 91 19.77 -16.53 7.47
C GLY A 91 19.32 -17.67 6.55
N LYS A 92 19.62 -18.91 6.94
CA LYS A 92 19.47 -20.10 6.10
C LYS A 92 18.04 -20.44 5.68
N ASN A 93 17.04 -19.99 6.44
CA ASN A 93 15.61 -20.29 6.19
C ASN A 93 14.87 -19.17 5.43
N VAL A 94 15.57 -18.13 4.98
CA VAL A 94 14.92 -16.96 4.33
C VAL A 94 14.11 -17.39 3.10
N VAL A 95 14.62 -18.31 2.30
CA VAL A 95 13.94 -18.74 1.06
C VAL A 95 12.65 -19.50 1.37
N ALA A 96 12.68 -20.43 2.34
CA ALA A 96 11.47 -21.17 2.73
C ALA A 96 10.42 -20.23 3.35
N ASN A 97 10.82 -19.37 4.27
CA ASN A 97 9.93 -18.38 4.88
C ASN A 97 9.34 -17.40 3.85
N LEU A 98 10.13 -17.06 2.80
CA LEU A 98 9.66 -16.20 1.71
C LEU A 98 8.60 -16.91 0.87
N ASP A 99 8.77 -18.20 0.58
CA ASP A 99 7.79 -18.97 -0.20
C ASP A 99 6.44 -19.05 0.53
N ASP A 100 6.44 -19.40 1.81
CA ASP A 100 5.24 -19.43 2.66
C ASP A 100 4.58 -18.04 2.74
N ALA A 101 5.37 -16.98 2.89
CA ALA A 101 4.86 -15.62 2.91
C ALA A 101 4.22 -15.23 1.58
N LEU A 102 4.85 -15.57 0.45
CA LEU A 102 4.33 -15.28 -0.89
C LEU A 102 3.04 -16.06 -1.18
N GLN A 103 2.94 -17.32 -0.77
CA GLN A 103 1.72 -18.11 -0.89
C GLN A 103 0.59 -17.47 -0.07
N THR A 104 0.86 -17.09 1.17
CA THR A 104 -0.11 -16.40 2.03
C THR A 104 -0.55 -15.09 1.41
N MET A 105 0.37 -14.28 0.91
CA MET A 105 0.06 -13.01 0.24
C MET A 105 -0.79 -13.22 -1.02
N ALA A 106 -0.53 -14.28 -1.81
CA ALA A 106 -1.34 -14.61 -2.97
C ALA A 106 -2.78 -14.98 -2.58
N HIS A 107 -2.97 -15.78 -1.54
CA HIS A 107 -4.31 -16.09 -1.01
C HIS A 107 -5.03 -14.82 -0.53
N VAL A 108 -4.35 -13.98 0.26
CA VAL A 108 -4.93 -12.72 0.74
C VAL A 108 -5.34 -11.82 -0.42
N ALA A 109 -4.50 -11.70 -1.46
CA ALA A 109 -4.83 -10.92 -2.65
C ALA A 109 -6.06 -11.48 -3.37
N ALA A 110 -6.15 -12.80 -3.56
CA ALA A 110 -7.32 -13.45 -4.15
C ALA A 110 -8.59 -13.20 -3.33
N TRP A 111 -8.53 -13.33 -2.02
CA TRP A 111 -9.66 -13.03 -1.13
C TRP A 111 -10.08 -11.56 -1.18
N CYS A 112 -9.13 -10.63 -1.28
CA CYS A 112 -9.44 -9.21 -1.46
C CYS A 112 -10.23 -8.96 -2.75
N HIS A 113 -9.79 -9.56 -3.86
CA HIS A 113 -10.51 -9.45 -5.13
C HIS A 113 -11.91 -10.04 -5.04
N LEU A 114 -12.05 -11.27 -4.53
CA LEU A 114 -13.36 -11.93 -4.39
C LEU A 114 -14.33 -11.15 -3.49
N ARG A 115 -13.85 -10.52 -2.42
CA ARG A 115 -14.68 -9.66 -1.57
C ARG A 115 -15.16 -8.39 -2.26
N GLY A 116 -14.34 -7.85 -3.16
CA GLY A 116 -14.67 -6.66 -3.94
C GLY A 116 -15.61 -6.93 -5.12
N CYS A 117 -15.79 -8.18 -5.55
CA CYS A 117 -16.62 -8.53 -6.70
C CYS A 117 -18.07 -8.09 -6.55
N GLY A 118 -18.66 -7.64 -7.67
CA GLY A 118 -20.04 -7.18 -7.76
C GLY A 118 -20.33 -5.86 -7.04
N ARG A 119 -19.31 -5.14 -6.60
CA ARG A 119 -19.44 -3.86 -5.88
C ARG A 119 -18.76 -2.73 -6.64
N HIS A 120 -19.36 -1.54 -6.60
CA HIS A 120 -18.81 -0.34 -7.25
C HIS A 120 -18.45 -0.52 -8.73
N GLY A 121 -19.25 -1.30 -9.47
CA GLY A 121 -19.03 -1.54 -10.90
C GLY A 121 -17.93 -2.54 -11.24
N THR A 122 -17.43 -3.30 -10.25
CA THR A 122 -16.51 -4.40 -10.50
C THR A 122 -17.21 -5.62 -11.09
N ASP A 123 -16.44 -6.47 -11.75
CA ASP A 123 -16.95 -7.71 -12.33
C ASP A 123 -17.48 -8.68 -11.25
N LEU A 124 -18.33 -9.61 -11.68
CA LEU A 124 -18.87 -10.67 -10.84
C LEU A 124 -17.81 -11.73 -10.54
N VAL A 125 -18.04 -12.50 -9.47
CA VAL A 125 -17.12 -13.56 -9.01
C VAL A 125 -16.83 -14.56 -10.12
N GLU A 126 -17.83 -14.95 -10.89
CA GLU A 126 -17.71 -15.93 -11.98
C GLU A 126 -16.70 -15.47 -13.02
N LYS A 127 -16.73 -14.22 -13.44
CA LYS A 127 -15.76 -13.67 -14.39
C LYS A 127 -14.33 -13.67 -13.85
N VAL A 128 -14.16 -13.36 -12.58
CA VAL A 128 -12.84 -13.40 -11.92
C VAL A 128 -12.33 -14.83 -11.85
N GLN A 129 -13.20 -15.79 -11.55
CA GLN A 129 -12.87 -17.21 -11.53
C GLN A 129 -12.52 -17.75 -12.91
N ASP A 130 -13.29 -17.41 -13.93
CA ASP A 130 -13.02 -17.80 -15.33
C ASP A 130 -11.67 -17.24 -15.81
N TYR A 131 -11.40 -15.98 -15.52
CA TYR A 131 -10.09 -15.38 -15.80
C TYR A 131 -8.96 -16.12 -15.09
N ALA A 132 -9.13 -16.42 -13.80
CA ALA A 132 -8.13 -17.09 -12.99
C ALA A 132 -7.88 -18.55 -13.43
N ALA A 133 -8.90 -19.25 -13.92
CA ALA A 133 -8.79 -20.60 -14.47
C ALA A 133 -7.96 -20.63 -15.78
N GLY A 134 -7.99 -19.53 -16.53
CA GLY A 134 -7.17 -19.37 -17.73
C GLY A 134 -5.68 -19.34 -17.42
N THR A 135 -4.84 -19.71 -18.40
CA THR A 135 -3.37 -19.72 -18.23
C THR A 135 -2.64 -18.55 -18.91
N ALA A 136 -3.32 -17.85 -19.80
CA ALA A 136 -2.71 -16.81 -20.63
C ALA A 136 -2.14 -15.64 -19.79
N TRP A 137 -2.85 -15.22 -18.74
CA TRP A 137 -2.43 -14.15 -17.84
C TRP A 137 -1.12 -14.47 -17.10
N ARG A 138 -0.87 -15.77 -16.79
CA ARG A 138 0.32 -16.19 -16.05
C ARG A 138 1.60 -15.85 -16.80
N LYS A 139 1.64 -16.12 -18.10
CA LYS A 139 2.81 -15.79 -18.96
C LYS A 139 3.05 -14.29 -18.99
N SER A 140 2.00 -13.50 -19.11
CA SER A 140 2.09 -12.03 -19.12
C SER A 140 2.55 -11.48 -17.77
N ALA A 141 2.02 -12.01 -16.66
CA ALA A 141 2.42 -11.62 -15.32
C ALA A 141 3.91 -11.94 -15.04
N LEU A 142 4.37 -13.13 -15.42
CA LEU A 142 5.79 -13.51 -15.28
C LEU A 142 6.71 -12.63 -16.12
N LYS A 143 6.32 -12.31 -17.37
CA LYS A 143 7.08 -11.39 -18.23
C LYS A 143 7.17 -10.00 -17.62
N LEU A 144 6.04 -9.49 -17.10
CA LEU A 144 6.00 -8.19 -16.42
C LEU A 144 6.86 -8.19 -15.15
N ALA A 145 6.79 -9.24 -14.33
CA ALA A 145 7.62 -9.38 -13.13
C ALA A 145 9.12 -9.41 -13.46
N ALA A 146 9.52 -10.16 -14.50
CA ALA A 146 10.90 -10.19 -14.95
C ALA A 146 11.39 -8.82 -15.44
N HIS A 147 10.56 -8.11 -16.20
CA HIS A 147 10.86 -6.74 -16.65
C HIS A 147 10.98 -5.78 -15.46
N GLY A 148 10.01 -5.79 -14.54
CA GLY A 148 10.02 -4.97 -13.33
C GLY A 148 11.28 -5.19 -12.49
N ARG A 149 11.71 -6.45 -12.33
CA ARG A 149 12.98 -6.77 -11.67
C ARG A 149 14.18 -6.12 -12.36
N GLN A 150 14.27 -6.18 -13.68
CA GLN A 150 15.37 -5.56 -14.43
C GLN A 150 15.38 -4.03 -14.25
N VAL A 151 14.21 -3.40 -14.36
CA VAL A 151 14.06 -1.95 -14.16
C VAL A 151 14.48 -1.55 -12.75
N SER A 152 13.97 -2.24 -11.72
CA SER A 152 14.30 -1.94 -10.33
C SER A 152 15.79 -2.10 -10.02
N LEU A 153 16.44 -3.14 -10.56
CA LEU A 153 17.88 -3.34 -10.39
C LEU A 153 18.71 -2.26 -11.07
N ARG A 154 18.28 -1.77 -12.23
CA ARG A 154 18.95 -0.67 -12.92
C ARG A 154 18.82 0.62 -12.11
N GLN A 155 17.60 0.99 -11.74
CA GLN A 155 17.33 2.19 -10.93
C GLN A 155 18.05 2.16 -9.58
N TRP A 156 18.14 0.99 -8.95
CA TRP A 156 18.91 0.84 -7.72
C TRP A 156 20.40 1.12 -7.93
N ARG A 157 21.00 0.65 -9.02
CA ARG A 157 22.41 0.91 -9.32
C ARG A 157 22.67 2.39 -9.55
N GLU A 158 21.85 3.03 -10.37
CA GLU A 158 21.90 4.46 -10.64
C GLU A 158 21.81 5.25 -9.33
N PHE A 159 20.78 4.99 -8.53
CA PHE A 159 20.63 5.62 -7.22
C PHE A 159 21.82 5.40 -6.28
N ALA A 160 22.36 4.17 -6.23
CA ALA A 160 23.48 3.85 -5.36
C ALA A 160 24.80 4.50 -5.79
N GLU A 161 24.96 4.80 -7.08
CA GLU A 161 26.08 5.57 -7.62
C GLU A 161 25.94 7.05 -7.26
N ASP A 162 24.80 7.66 -7.56
CA ASP A 162 24.51 9.06 -7.23
C ASP A 162 24.62 9.32 -5.71
N TYR A 163 24.12 8.40 -4.89
CA TYR A 163 24.21 8.50 -3.43
C TYR A 163 25.65 8.48 -2.93
N ARG A 164 26.51 7.58 -3.49
CA ARG A 164 27.92 7.51 -3.11
C ARG A 164 28.68 8.78 -3.50
N GLU A 165 28.42 9.31 -4.67
CA GLU A 165 29.02 10.58 -5.14
C GLU A 165 28.61 11.77 -4.25
N ALA A 166 27.32 11.87 -3.91
CA ALA A 166 26.80 12.92 -3.05
C ALA A 166 27.40 12.86 -1.64
N VAL A 167 27.50 11.65 -1.04
CA VAL A 167 28.10 11.49 0.29
C VAL A 167 29.61 11.72 0.26
N GLY A 168 30.33 11.27 -0.77
CA GLY A 168 31.74 11.53 -0.95
C GLY A 168 32.04 13.01 -1.06
N SER A 169 31.27 13.74 -1.85
CA SER A 169 31.41 15.19 -2.02
C SER A 169 31.17 15.96 -0.72
N ALA A 170 30.18 15.52 0.09
CA ALA A 170 29.88 16.14 1.39
C ALA A 170 31.00 15.93 2.42
N GLN A 171 31.63 14.74 2.42
CA GLN A 171 32.76 14.44 3.30
C GLN A 171 34.03 15.24 2.94
N ASP A 172 34.29 15.47 1.67
CA ASP A 172 35.44 16.27 1.20
C ASP A 172 35.23 17.77 1.45
N ALA A 173 34.01 18.26 1.38
CA ALA A 173 33.68 19.63 1.77
C ALA A 173 33.86 19.87 3.28
N GLY A 174 33.49 18.90 4.12
CA GLY A 174 33.66 19.01 5.58
C GLY A 174 35.12 18.90 6.06
N LYS A 175 36.07 18.46 5.23
CA LYS A 175 37.49 18.39 5.57
C LYS A 175 38.27 19.68 5.20
N ARG A 176 37.63 20.60 4.49
CA ARG A 176 38.24 21.86 4.03
C ARG A 176 37.89 23.07 4.90
N THR A 177 37.08 22.86 5.94
CA THR A 177 36.74 23.83 7.00
C THR A 177 37.43 23.45 8.30
#